data_a9f29099e8b7216b9a37c8977011bdd6
#
_entry.id   a9f29099e8b7216b9a37c8977011bdd6
#
_cell.length_a   1.000
_cell.length_b   1.000
_cell.length_c   1.000
_cell.angle_alpha   90.00
_cell.angle_beta   90.00
_cell.angle_gamma   90.00
#
_symmetry.space_group_name_H-M   'P 1'
#
loop_
_entity.id
_entity.type
_entity.pdbx_description
1 polymer ?
#
loop_
_entity_poly.entity_id
_entity_poly.type
_entity_poly.pdbx_seq_one_letter_code
_entity_poly.pdbx_strand_id
1 'polypeptide(L)'
;MKETPRGRQVLLVDDDPALLRLVSQWLTAGGFNVIACDSFEDARRELALRPPDVLLTDLRLGAFNGLQLVILAGEQNPQPLTVVMSAYDDPTLREEAERCGARYLLKPFSSQAVLSSIASLT
;
A
#
# COMPACT_ATOMS: atom_id res chain seq x y z
N MET A 1 25.88 -0.74 10.91
CA MET A 1 25.41 -0.32 10.59
C MET A 1 24.69 -0.01 10.29
N LYS A 2 24.37 -0.22 10.32
CA LYS A 2 23.59 -0.11 9.89
C LYS A 2 23.00 0.67 9.49
N GLU A 3 22.65 0.69 9.11
CA GLU A 3 22.05 1.25 8.64
C GLU A 3 21.23 1.85 8.57
N THR A 4 20.92 1.70 8.43
CA THR A 4 20.12 2.32 8.16
C THR A 4 19.51 3.22 8.28
N PRO A 5 19.67 3.32 8.59
CA PRO A 5 18.58 4.04 9.01
C PRO A 5 17.75 4.66 8.02
N ARG A 6 17.82 4.31 7.00
CA ARG A 6 16.91 4.73 6.00
C ARG A 6 15.53 4.20 6.28
N GLY A 7 14.53 4.89 5.90
CA GLY A 7 13.16 4.51 6.16
C GLY A 7 12.73 3.25 5.46
N ARG A 8 11.59 2.70 5.89
CA ARG A 8 11.01 1.53 5.29
C ARG A 8 10.52 1.83 3.88
N GLN A 9 10.51 0.81 3.04
CA GLN A 9 10.09 0.92 1.65
C GLN A 9 8.60 0.72 1.53
N VAL A 10 7.90 1.68 0.91
CA VAL A 10 6.47 1.60 0.66
C VAL A 10 6.23 1.58 -0.84
N LEU A 11 5.52 0.58 -1.31
CA LEU A 11 5.00 0.57 -2.67
C LEU A 11 3.57 1.11 -2.61
N LEU A 12 3.37 2.28 -3.18
CA LEU A 12 2.08 2.99 -3.17
C LEU A 12 1.46 2.90 -4.56
N VAL A 13 0.23 2.40 -4.62
CA VAL A 13 -0.44 2.15 -5.89
C VAL A 13 -1.83 2.79 -5.91
N ASP A 14 -2.06 3.70 -6.84
CA ASP A 14 -3.36 4.33 -7.04
C ASP A 14 -3.36 4.96 -8.42
N ASP A 15 -4.46 4.86 -9.16
CA ASP A 15 -4.54 5.44 -10.50
C ASP A 15 -4.94 6.92 -10.49
N ASP A 16 -5.17 7.51 -9.31
CA ASP A 16 -5.44 8.93 -9.16
C ASP A 16 -4.13 9.66 -8.90
N PRO A 17 -3.62 10.45 -9.86
CA PRO A 17 -2.32 11.10 -9.69
C PRO A 17 -2.28 12.12 -8.55
N ALA A 18 -3.41 12.77 -8.26
CA ALA A 18 -3.45 13.73 -7.16
C ALA A 18 -3.29 13.01 -5.81
N LEU A 19 -3.97 11.88 -5.66
CA LEU A 19 -3.88 11.12 -4.44
C LEU A 19 -2.50 10.49 -4.28
N LEU A 20 -1.91 10.00 -5.37
CA LEU A 20 -0.54 9.48 -5.33
C LEU A 20 0.44 10.53 -4.82
N ARG A 21 0.35 11.75 -5.34
CA ARG A 21 1.24 12.82 -4.90
C ARG A 21 1.06 13.13 -3.43
N LEU A 22 -0.20 13.26 -3.02
CA LEU A 22 -0.52 13.65 -1.65
C LEU A 22 -0.04 12.61 -0.65
N VAL A 23 -0.39 11.35 -0.90
CA VAL A 23 -0.02 10.27 0.02
C VAL A 23 1.49 10.05 0.02
N SER A 24 2.14 10.18 -1.14
CA SER A 24 3.60 10.11 -1.21
C SER A 24 4.26 11.16 -0.33
N GLN A 25 3.72 12.39 -0.33
CA GLN A 25 4.25 13.44 0.50
C GLN A 25 4.10 13.12 1.98
N TRP A 26 2.94 12.61 2.37
CA TRP A 26 2.69 12.23 3.76
C TRP A 26 3.66 11.14 4.23
N LEU A 27 3.83 10.12 3.40
CA LEU A 27 4.69 8.99 3.74
C LEU A 27 6.16 9.42 3.81
N THR A 28 6.59 10.23 2.85
CA THR A 28 7.96 10.74 2.83
C THR A 28 8.24 11.59 4.06
N ALA A 29 7.28 12.46 4.42
CA ALA A 29 7.41 13.28 5.63
C ALA A 29 7.47 12.41 6.88
N GLY A 30 6.82 11.25 6.85
CA GLY A 30 6.84 10.30 7.95
C GLY A 30 8.08 9.40 7.99
N GLY A 31 9.03 9.61 7.09
CA GLY A 31 10.29 8.88 7.10
C GLY A 31 10.35 7.63 6.22
N PHE A 32 9.34 7.43 5.38
CA PHE A 32 9.31 6.27 4.48
C PHE A 32 9.91 6.60 3.12
N ASN A 33 10.46 5.60 2.46
CA ASN A 33 10.88 5.70 1.07
C ASN A 33 9.75 5.16 0.21
N VAL A 34 9.27 5.95 -0.76
CA VAL A 34 8.07 5.63 -1.50
C VAL A 34 8.38 5.40 -2.97
N ILE A 35 7.87 4.30 -3.50
CA ILE A 35 7.79 4.07 -4.93
C ILE A 35 6.31 4.11 -5.26
N ALA A 36 5.93 5.08 -6.12
CA ALA A 36 4.53 5.28 -6.48
C ALA A 36 4.28 4.74 -7.88
N CYS A 37 3.24 3.94 -8.02
CA CYS A 37 2.82 3.38 -9.30
C CYS A 37 1.37 3.73 -9.55
N ASP A 38 1.03 4.05 -10.80
CA ASP A 38 -0.33 4.43 -11.14
C ASP A 38 -1.09 3.34 -11.88
N SER A 39 -0.50 2.15 -12.02
CA SER A 39 -1.14 1.05 -12.71
C SER A 39 -0.82 -0.27 -12.03
N PHE A 40 -1.69 -1.25 -12.26
CA PHE A 40 -1.49 -2.60 -11.75
C PHE A 40 -0.20 -3.21 -12.31
N GLU A 41 0.04 -3.06 -13.60
CA GLU A 41 1.20 -3.68 -14.24
C GLU A 41 2.52 -3.15 -13.69
N ASP A 42 2.61 -1.83 -13.52
CA ASP A 42 3.83 -1.25 -12.96
C ASP A 42 4.04 -1.69 -11.52
N ALA A 43 2.95 -1.73 -10.75
CA ALA A 43 3.02 -2.16 -9.35
C ALA A 43 3.44 -3.62 -9.24
N ARG A 44 2.88 -4.47 -10.10
CA ARG A 44 3.22 -5.89 -10.10
C ARG A 44 4.71 -6.08 -10.38
N ARG A 45 5.22 -5.32 -11.34
CA ARG A 45 6.64 -5.40 -11.70
C ARG A 45 7.52 -4.95 -10.55
N GLU A 46 7.18 -3.82 -9.93
CA GLU A 46 7.95 -3.31 -8.79
C GLU A 46 7.93 -4.28 -7.62
N LEU A 47 6.76 -4.86 -7.36
CA LEU A 47 6.60 -5.83 -6.27
C LEU A 47 7.54 -7.03 -6.46
N ALA A 48 7.68 -7.49 -7.69
CA ALA A 48 8.55 -8.62 -8.01
C ALA A 48 10.02 -8.26 -7.95
N LEU A 49 10.38 -7.05 -8.40
CA LEU A 49 11.78 -6.62 -8.46
C LEU A 49 12.32 -6.22 -7.10
N ARG A 50 11.51 -5.53 -6.31
CA ARG A 50 11.92 -4.95 -5.03
C ARG A 50 10.82 -5.13 -4.01
N PRO A 51 10.79 -6.27 -3.32
CA PRO A 51 9.76 -6.49 -2.31
C PRO A 51 9.77 -5.36 -1.28
N PRO A 52 8.64 -4.68 -1.08
CA PRO A 52 8.57 -3.57 -0.13
C PRO A 52 8.35 -4.06 1.29
N ASP A 53 8.50 -3.16 2.25
CA ASP A 53 8.07 -3.43 3.62
C ASP A 53 6.57 -3.24 3.77
N VAL A 54 6.00 -2.34 2.96
CA VAL A 54 4.57 -2.03 2.97
C VAL A 54 4.06 -1.95 1.54
N LEU A 55 2.93 -2.60 1.29
CA LEU A 55 2.16 -2.40 0.07
C LEU A 55 0.90 -1.64 0.45
N LEU A 56 0.72 -0.44 -0.10
CA LEU A 56 -0.45 0.40 0.13
C LEU A 56 -1.10 0.60 -1.24
N THR A 57 -2.21 -0.07 -1.48
CA THR A 57 -2.81 -0.12 -2.81
C THR A 57 -4.28 0.26 -2.79
N ASP A 58 -4.70 1.00 -3.82
CA ASP A 58 -6.12 1.21 -4.08
C ASP A 58 -6.75 -0.14 -4.42
N LEU A 59 -8.00 -0.31 -4.04
CA LEU A 59 -8.75 -1.52 -4.35
C LEU A 59 -9.03 -1.62 -5.84
N ARG A 60 -9.32 -0.50 -6.49
CA ARG A 60 -9.64 -0.48 -7.91
C ARG A 60 -8.54 0.19 -8.71
N LEU A 61 -7.95 -0.57 -9.63
CA LEU A 61 -6.85 -0.11 -10.47
C LEU A 61 -7.24 -0.35 -11.93
N GLY A 62 -8.06 0.54 -12.48
CA GLY A 62 -8.60 0.35 -13.82
C GLY A 62 -9.45 -0.90 -13.86
N ALA A 63 -9.10 -1.85 -14.73
CA ALA A 63 -9.82 -3.11 -14.86
C ALA A 63 -9.38 -4.15 -13.83
N PHE A 64 -8.38 -3.83 -13.00
CA PHE A 64 -7.80 -4.79 -12.08
C PHE A 64 -8.21 -4.49 -10.65
N ASN A 65 -8.09 -5.50 -9.79
CA ASN A 65 -8.40 -5.39 -8.38
C ASN A 65 -7.10 -5.40 -7.58
N GLY A 66 -6.93 -4.40 -6.70
CA GLY A 66 -5.73 -4.30 -5.87
C GLY A 66 -5.50 -5.50 -4.97
N LEU A 67 -6.54 -6.29 -4.68
CA LEU A 67 -6.36 -7.51 -3.90
C LEU A 67 -5.46 -8.52 -4.62
N GLN A 68 -5.38 -8.45 -5.93
CA GLN A 68 -4.44 -9.31 -6.67
C GLN A 68 -3.00 -8.99 -6.28
N LEU A 69 -2.70 -7.71 -6.03
CA LEU A 69 -1.37 -7.32 -5.55
C LEU A 69 -1.14 -7.81 -4.12
N VAL A 70 -2.17 -7.76 -3.29
CA VAL A 70 -2.09 -8.26 -1.91
C VAL A 70 -1.77 -9.75 -1.90
N ILE A 71 -2.42 -10.51 -2.77
CA ILE A 71 -2.17 -11.94 -2.88
C ILE A 71 -0.74 -12.22 -3.30
N LEU A 72 -0.24 -11.48 -4.29
CA LEU A 72 1.15 -11.61 -4.73
C LEU A 72 2.13 -11.26 -3.62
N ALA A 73 1.83 -10.20 -2.87
CA ALA A 73 2.67 -9.80 -1.73
C ALA A 73 2.71 -10.89 -0.66
N GLY A 74 1.60 -11.59 -0.48
CA GLY A 74 1.51 -12.67 0.50
C GLY A 74 2.40 -13.84 0.19
N GLU A 75 2.88 -13.95 -1.05
CA GLU A 75 3.80 -15.02 -1.46
C GLU A 75 5.26 -14.67 -1.23
N GLN A 76 5.53 -13.44 -0.82
CA GLN A 76 6.90 -13.00 -0.58
C GLN A 76 7.35 -13.34 0.82
N ASN A 77 8.67 -13.46 1.01
CA ASN A 77 9.25 -13.79 2.29
C ASN A 77 10.44 -12.87 2.55
N PRO A 78 10.35 -11.94 3.51
CA PRO A 78 9.21 -11.76 4.41
C PRO A 78 8.03 -11.10 3.69
N GLN A 79 6.83 -11.33 4.22
CA GLN A 79 5.63 -10.73 3.65
C GLN A 79 5.57 -9.25 4.01
N PRO A 80 5.24 -8.37 3.05
CA PRO A 80 4.99 -6.96 3.36
C PRO A 80 3.73 -6.81 4.20
N LEU A 81 3.66 -5.74 4.97
CA LEU A 81 2.40 -5.30 5.53
C LEU A 81 1.56 -4.75 4.38
N THR A 82 0.31 -5.18 4.28
CA THR A 82 -0.54 -4.76 3.18
C THR A 82 -1.74 -3.97 3.68
N VAL A 83 -2.04 -2.86 3.00
CA VAL A 83 -3.17 -1.99 3.30
C VAL A 83 -3.89 -1.71 1.98
N VAL A 84 -5.21 -1.90 1.99
CA VAL A 84 -6.06 -1.62 0.83
C VAL A 84 -6.83 -0.33 1.10
N MET A 85 -6.78 0.59 0.14
CA MET A 85 -7.52 1.85 0.20
C MET A 85 -8.79 1.71 -0.64
N SER A 86 -9.91 2.19 -0.14
CA SER A 86 -11.17 2.09 -0.87
C SER A 86 -12.08 3.28 -0.56
N ALA A 87 -12.83 3.71 -1.58
CA ALA A 87 -13.87 4.72 -1.39
C ALA A 87 -15.17 4.13 -0.86
N TYR A 88 -15.23 2.80 -0.76
CA TYR A 88 -16.47 2.11 -0.41
C TYR A 88 -16.40 1.52 1.00
N ASP A 89 -17.36 1.89 1.83
CA ASP A 89 -17.52 1.28 3.15
C ASP A 89 -18.42 0.06 2.99
N ASP A 90 -17.84 -1.00 2.44
CA ASP A 90 -18.56 -2.22 2.11
C ASP A 90 -18.03 -3.36 2.97
N PRO A 91 -18.87 -3.92 3.87
CA PRO A 91 -18.41 -4.99 4.75
C PRO A 91 -17.88 -6.22 4.02
N THR A 92 -18.43 -6.53 2.84
CA THR A 92 -17.97 -7.68 2.07
C THR A 92 -16.56 -7.44 1.53
N LEU A 93 -16.29 -6.25 1.00
CA LEU A 93 -14.96 -5.90 0.51
C LEU A 93 -13.95 -5.86 1.64
N ARG A 94 -14.35 -5.29 2.77
CA ARG A 94 -13.48 -5.23 3.96
C ARG A 94 -13.10 -6.62 4.42
N GLU A 95 -14.11 -7.49 4.51
CA GLU A 95 -13.91 -8.86 4.96
C GLU A 95 -12.99 -9.62 4.00
N GLU A 96 -13.17 -9.42 2.71
CA GLU A 96 -12.35 -10.06 1.70
C GLU A 96 -10.90 -9.61 1.81
N ALA A 97 -10.67 -8.31 1.99
CA ALA A 97 -9.33 -7.77 2.16
C ALA A 97 -8.65 -8.35 3.41
N GLU A 98 -9.39 -8.40 4.51
CA GLU A 98 -8.87 -8.93 5.77
C GLU A 98 -8.56 -10.42 5.66
N ARG A 99 -9.36 -11.15 4.91
CA ARG A 99 -9.12 -12.57 4.67
C ARG A 99 -7.84 -12.80 3.91
N CYS A 100 -7.46 -11.84 3.05
CA CYS A 100 -6.18 -11.88 2.33
C CYS A 100 -5.02 -11.37 3.18
N GLY A 101 -5.27 -10.94 4.40
CA GLY A 101 -4.24 -10.45 5.30
C GLY A 101 -3.99 -8.95 5.21
N ALA A 102 -4.84 -8.21 4.52
CA ALA A 102 -4.67 -6.77 4.36
C ALA A 102 -5.51 -6.00 5.37
N ARG A 103 -5.02 -4.82 5.73
CA ARG A 103 -5.83 -3.84 6.47
C ARG A 103 -6.65 -3.06 5.46
N TYR A 104 -7.73 -2.46 5.94
CA TYR A 104 -8.65 -1.72 5.07
C TYR A 104 -8.69 -0.26 5.52
N LEU A 105 -8.44 0.66 4.59
CA LEU A 105 -8.41 2.09 4.88
C LEU A 105 -9.43 2.78 3.99
N LEU A 106 -10.43 3.41 4.61
CA LEU A 106 -11.54 4.01 3.88
C LEU A 106 -11.18 5.44 3.45
N LYS A 107 -11.42 5.77 2.19
CA LYS A 107 -11.26 7.14 1.68
C LYS A 107 -12.51 7.95 2.02
N PRO A 108 -12.41 9.26 2.25
CA PRO A 108 -11.17 10.03 2.35
C PRO A 108 -10.51 9.80 3.71
N PHE A 109 -9.20 9.91 3.75
CA PHE A 109 -8.45 9.69 4.98
C PHE A 109 -7.45 10.82 5.21
N SER A 110 -7.04 10.97 6.46
CA SER A 110 -6.03 11.96 6.84
C SER A 110 -4.64 11.34 6.75
N SER A 111 -3.61 12.20 6.80
CA SER A 111 -2.24 11.72 6.87
C SER A 111 -2.04 10.84 8.10
N GLN A 112 -2.67 11.22 9.22
CA GLN A 112 -2.57 10.45 10.45
C GLN A 112 -3.14 9.05 10.29
N ALA A 113 -4.28 8.92 9.59
CA ALA A 113 -4.89 7.62 9.35
C ALA A 113 -3.98 6.73 8.53
N VAL A 114 -3.35 7.29 7.48
CA VAL A 114 -2.42 6.54 6.65
C VAL A 114 -1.22 6.07 7.48
N LEU A 115 -0.59 6.99 8.21
CA LEU A 115 0.59 6.65 8.99
C LEU A 115 0.26 5.65 10.10
N SER A 116 -0.92 5.79 10.73
CA SER A 116 -1.34 4.84 11.76
C SER A 116 -1.56 3.44 11.21
N SER A 117 -2.03 3.34 9.96
CA SER A 117 -2.31 2.04 9.36
C SER A 117 -1.05 1.21 9.16
N ILE A 118 0.12 1.85 9.14
CA ILE A 118 1.40 1.17 8.93
C ILE A 118 2.35 1.31 10.12
N ALA A 119 1.87 1.88 11.22
CA ALA A 119 2.73 2.17 12.38
C ALA A 119 3.28 0.91 13.05
N SER A 120 2.61 -0.22 12.89
CA SER A 120 3.04 -1.46 13.53
C SER A 120 4.37 -1.99 13.01
N LEU A 121 4.93 -1.35 11.98
CA LEU A 121 6.25 -1.72 11.47
C LEU A 121 7.40 -1.10 12.27
N THR A 122 7.10 -0.16 13.14
CA THR A 122 8.17 0.50 13.89
C THR A 122 8.60 -0.28 15.12
#